data_85dac7a2e38e96173cfba92ecf23a427
#
_entry.id   85dac7a2e38e96173cfba92ecf23a427
#
_cell.length_a   1.000
_cell.length_b   1.000
_cell.length_c   1.000
_cell.angle_alpha   90.00
_cell.angle_beta   90.00
_cell.angle_gamma   90.00
#
_symmetry.space_group_name_H-M   'P 1'
#
loop_
_entity.id
_entity.type
_entity.pdbx_description
1 polymer ?
#
loop_
_entity_poly.entity_id
_entity_poly.type
_entity_poly.pdbx_seq_one_letter_code
_entity_poly.pdbx_strand_id
1 'polypeptide(L)'
;MARLDPADPRLEDRITRCVVEAVRMAGPLSLRRQTSTAADPVRRLSEEIALAEAGACQWAHTCVPLIEAAIALGAALPAERRSALLAHFARLTGRYVTAMALTNARRLLAHLRCGILRLPGHYPAATAYTDGAWLVQWPDASAEMFDHVVNATGFHPPRLFWDRSRAALHLERPATTTAVALDHLEADLRVRVHATAAPERIWIVGVGTHVRISFASHLHNVVAQAHQVTSHLLRSSA
;
A
#
# COMPACT_ATOMS: atom_id res chain seq x y z
N MET A 1 0.78 -21.00 -10.60
CA MET A 1 1.13 -19.80 -11.38
C MET A 1 2.29 -20.02 -12.36
N ALA A 2 2.48 -21.24 -12.85
CA ALA A 2 3.54 -21.54 -13.77
C ALA A 2 3.29 -20.82 -15.12
N ARG A 3 4.17 -19.90 -15.47
CA ARG A 3 4.33 -19.29 -16.79
C ARG A 3 3.18 -18.38 -17.26
N LEU A 4 2.88 -17.35 -16.50
CA LEU A 4 2.22 -16.19 -17.08
C LEU A 4 3.26 -15.44 -17.92
N ASP A 5 2.96 -15.25 -19.20
CA ASP A 5 3.81 -14.45 -20.08
C ASP A 5 3.62 -12.96 -19.77
N PRO A 6 4.69 -12.25 -19.37
CA PRO A 6 4.61 -10.81 -19.13
C PRO A 6 4.16 -10.00 -20.35
N ALA A 7 4.34 -10.53 -21.55
CA ALA A 7 3.93 -9.89 -22.81
C ALA A 7 2.46 -10.10 -23.16
N ASP A 8 1.76 -11.02 -22.47
CA ASP A 8 0.35 -11.31 -22.75
C ASP A 8 -0.54 -10.07 -22.53
N PRO A 9 -1.29 -9.61 -23.53
CA PRO A 9 -2.19 -8.46 -23.40
C PRO A 9 -3.36 -8.72 -22.43
N ARG A 10 -3.65 -9.99 -22.08
CA ARG A 10 -4.69 -10.39 -21.12
C ARG A 10 -4.10 -10.83 -19.77
N LEU A 11 -2.91 -10.36 -19.45
CA LEU A 11 -2.20 -10.76 -18.24
C LEU A 11 -3.02 -10.52 -16.97
N GLU A 12 -3.67 -9.37 -16.85
CA GLU A 12 -4.50 -8.99 -15.70
C GLU A 12 -5.69 -9.94 -15.50
N ASP A 13 -6.38 -10.29 -16.60
CA ASP A 13 -7.50 -11.24 -16.58
C ASP A 13 -7.04 -12.64 -16.19
N ARG A 14 -5.87 -13.06 -16.67
CA ARG A 14 -5.28 -14.36 -16.32
C ARG A 14 -4.88 -14.42 -14.86
N ILE A 15 -4.27 -13.36 -14.34
CA ILE A 15 -3.94 -13.27 -12.91
C ILE A 15 -5.21 -13.34 -12.08
N THR A 16 -6.22 -12.54 -12.41
CA THR A 16 -7.51 -12.55 -11.72
C THR A 16 -8.12 -13.95 -11.73
N ARG A 17 -8.08 -14.64 -12.85
CA ARG A 17 -8.57 -16.02 -12.98
C ARG A 17 -7.78 -16.98 -12.10
N CYS A 18 -6.43 -16.91 -12.11
CA CYS A 18 -5.58 -17.71 -11.22
C CYS A 18 -5.88 -17.48 -9.74
N VAL A 19 -6.11 -16.20 -9.35
CA VAL A 19 -6.50 -15.86 -7.97
C VAL A 19 -7.85 -16.50 -7.62
N VAL A 20 -8.85 -16.35 -8.49
CA VAL A 20 -10.19 -16.92 -8.27
C VAL A 20 -10.12 -18.45 -8.20
N GLU A 21 -9.35 -19.09 -9.06
CA GLU A 21 -9.14 -20.55 -9.03
C GLU A 21 -8.42 -20.99 -7.76
N ALA A 22 -7.34 -20.33 -7.37
CA ALA A 22 -6.62 -20.65 -6.14
C ALA A 22 -7.53 -20.53 -4.91
N VAL A 23 -8.36 -19.50 -4.84
CA VAL A 23 -9.36 -19.32 -3.78
C VAL A 23 -10.42 -20.41 -3.80
N ARG A 24 -10.85 -20.88 -4.99
CA ARG A 24 -11.81 -21.98 -5.12
C ARG A 24 -11.21 -23.33 -4.72
N MET A 25 -9.96 -23.58 -5.08
CA MET A 25 -9.26 -24.85 -4.80
C MET A 25 -8.84 -24.97 -3.32
N ALA A 26 -8.72 -23.88 -2.59
CA ALA A 26 -8.40 -23.88 -1.16
C ALA A 26 -9.53 -24.45 -0.27
N GLY A 27 -10.54 -25.08 -0.86
CA GLY A 27 -11.65 -25.73 -0.16
C GLY A 27 -12.85 -24.79 0.05
N PRO A 28 -13.70 -25.02 1.07
CA PRO A 28 -14.93 -24.26 1.30
C PRO A 28 -14.68 -22.80 1.72
N LEU A 29 -13.52 -22.25 1.42
CA LEU A 29 -13.11 -20.88 1.63
C LEU A 29 -13.87 -19.93 0.69
N SER A 30 -15.16 -19.77 0.94
CA SER A 30 -15.86 -18.64 0.36
C SER A 30 -15.30 -17.36 1.00
N LEU A 31 -14.67 -16.47 0.24
CA LEU A 31 -14.27 -15.15 0.72
C LEU A 31 -15.46 -14.39 1.34
N ARG A 32 -16.69 -14.67 0.88
CA ARG A 32 -17.93 -14.15 1.47
C ARG A 32 -18.19 -14.67 2.88
N ARG A 33 -17.72 -15.88 3.23
CA ARG A 33 -17.87 -16.44 4.57
C ARG A 33 -16.78 -16.02 5.55
N GLN A 34 -15.70 -15.40 5.05
CA GLN A 34 -14.59 -14.92 5.86
C GLN A 34 -14.66 -13.42 6.17
N THR A 35 -15.62 -12.73 5.59
CA THR A 35 -15.87 -11.31 5.83
C THR A 35 -17.35 -11.07 6.08
N SER A 36 -17.65 -10.19 7.02
CA SER A 36 -19.01 -9.78 7.29
C SER A 36 -19.57 -8.94 6.13
N THR A 37 -20.86 -9.13 5.83
CA THR A 37 -21.65 -8.32 4.89
C THR A 37 -22.53 -7.31 5.61
N ALA A 38 -22.43 -7.18 6.93
CA ALA A 38 -23.23 -6.24 7.70
C ALA A 38 -22.98 -4.80 7.23
N ALA A 39 -24.06 -4.04 7.06
CA ALA A 39 -24.00 -2.62 6.70
C ALA A 39 -23.46 -1.78 7.87
N ASP A 40 -23.93 -2.07 9.09
CA ASP A 40 -23.45 -1.43 10.30
C ASP A 40 -21.98 -1.77 10.58
N PRO A 41 -21.08 -0.77 10.72
CA PRO A 41 -19.66 -1.00 10.91
C PRO A 41 -19.33 -1.67 12.25
N VAL A 42 -20.08 -1.43 13.30
CA VAL A 42 -19.87 -2.04 14.63
C VAL A 42 -20.20 -3.52 14.58
N ARG A 43 -21.35 -3.86 13.98
CA ARG A 43 -21.75 -5.24 13.75
C ARG A 43 -20.77 -5.96 12.84
N ARG A 44 -20.35 -5.33 11.74
CA ARG A 44 -19.34 -5.87 10.82
C ARG A 44 -18.05 -6.23 11.54
N LEU A 45 -17.49 -5.30 12.33
CA LEU A 45 -16.28 -5.52 13.08
C LEU A 45 -16.44 -6.66 14.10
N SER A 46 -17.59 -6.70 14.79
CA SER A 46 -17.89 -7.78 15.76
C SER A 46 -17.93 -9.15 15.09
N GLU A 47 -18.59 -9.27 13.95
CA GLU A 47 -18.68 -10.52 13.18
C GLU A 47 -17.31 -10.95 12.63
N GLU A 48 -16.51 -10.01 12.14
CA GLU A 48 -15.15 -10.29 11.64
C GLU A 48 -14.19 -10.73 12.77
N ILE A 49 -14.31 -10.16 13.96
CA ILE A 49 -13.58 -10.62 15.16
C ILE A 49 -13.97 -12.06 15.49
N ALA A 50 -15.26 -12.37 15.53
CA ALA A 50 -15.72 -13.73 15.83
C ALA A 50 -15.23 -14.74 14.81
N LEU A 51 -15.21 -14.41 13.51
CA LEU A 51 -14.62 -15.25 12.46
C LEU A 51 -13.12 -15.49 12.66
N ALA A 52 -12.39 -14.44 13.06
CA ALA A 52 -10.95 -14.54 13.34
C ALA A 52 -10.67 -15.43 14.56
N GLU A 53 -11.45 -15.30 15.64
CA GLU A 53 -11.36 -16.09 16.85
C GLU A 53 -11.68 -17.57 16.62
N ALA A 54 -12.63 -17.86 15.71
CA ALA A 54 -12.96 -19.20 15.29
C ALA A 54 -11.92 -19.83 14.33
N GLY A 55 -10.84 -19.11 14.00
CA GLY A 55 -9.83 -19.58 13.04
C GLY A 55 -10.34 -19.67 11.60
N ALA A 56 -11.48 -19.03 11.30
CA ALA A 56 -12.10 -19.06 9.97
C ALA A 56 -11.44 -18.13 8.97
N CYS A 57 -10.55 -17.22 9.40
CA CYS A 57 -9.86 -16.25 8.54
C CYS A 57 -8.59 -16.87 7.93
N GLN A 58 -8.75 -17.83 7.03
CA GLN A 58 -7.62 -18.51 6.37
C GLN A 58 -7.15 -17.80 5.09
N TRP A 59 -7.80 -16.71 4.71
CA TRP A 59 -7.48 -15.96 3.51
C TRP A 59 -6.01 -15.47 3.47
N ALA A 60 -5.39 -15.20 4.61
CA ALA A 60 -4.00 -14.75 4.68
C ALA A 60 -3.04 -15.81 4.09
N HIS A 61 -3.27 -17.10 4.37
CA HIS A 61 -2.46 -18.18 3.82
C HIS A 61 -2.56 -18.33 2.30
N THR A 62 -3.68 -17.86 1.71
CA THR A 62 -3.88 -17.89 0.25
C THR A 62 -3.47 -16.57 -0.40
N CYS A 63 -3.83 -15.43 0.20
CA CYS A 63 -3.60 -14.12 -0.40
C CYS A 63 -2.14 -13.67 -0.33
N VAL A 64 -1.40 -13.97 0.73
CA VAL A 64 0.00 -13.55 0.85
C VAL A 64 0.87 -14.14 -0.27
N PRO A 65 0.89 -15.46 -0.53
CA PRO A 65 1.65 -16.01 -1.65
C PRO A 65 1.20 -15.49 -3.03
N LEU A 66 -0.08 -15.17 -3.20
CA LEU A 66 -0.58 -14.58 -4.45
C LEU A 66 -0.07 -13.15 -4.66
N ILE A 67 -0.02 -12.36 -3.58
CA ILE A 67 0.52 -11.00 -3.61
C ILE A 67 2.02 -11.03 -3.90
N GLU A 68 2.78 -11.90 -3.25
CA GLU A 68 4.20 -12.09 -3.51
C GLU A 68 4.47 -12.49 -4.97
N ALA A 69 3.68 -13.41 -5.50
CA ALA A 69 3.77 -13.81 -6.90
C ALA A 69 3.41 -12.66 -7.87
N ALA A 70 2.43 -11.82 -7.52
CA ALA A 70 2.05 -10.64 -8.32
C ALA A 70 3.14 -9.56 -8.28
N ILE A 71 3.78 -9.36 -7.14
CA ILE A 71 4.93 -8.44 -6.99
C ILE A 71 6.09 -8.93 -7.86
N ALA A 72 6.43 -10.22 -7.78
CA ALA A 72 7.51 -10.81 -8.57
C ALA A 72 7.23 -10.70 -10.08
N LEU A 73 6.00 -10.98 -10.51
CA LEU A 73 5.58 -10.79 -11.89
C LEU A 73 5.64 -9.32 -12.32
N GLY A 74 5.16 -8.41 -11.46
CA GLY A 74 5.21 -6.97 -11.69
C GLY A 74 6.63 -6.45 -11.91
N ALA A 75 7.62 -7.02 -11.21
CA ALA A 75 9.03 -6.64 -11.39
C ALA A 75 9.54 -6.92 -12.81
N ALA A 76 8.99 -7.90 -13.52
CA ALA A 76 9.35 -8.24 -14.90
C ALA A 76 8.61 -7.40 -15.96
N LEU A 77 7.62 -6.58 -15.56
CA LEU A 77 6.81 -5.79 -16.48
C LEU A 77 7.42 -4.39 -16.76
N PRO A 78 7.18 -3.81 -17.94
CA PRO A 78 7.39 -2.38 -18.18
C PRO A 78 6.65 -1.51 -17.15
N ALA A 79 7.17 -0.32 -16.85
CA ALA A 79 6.69 0.52 -15.75
C ALA A 79 5.17 0.83 -15.83
N GLU A 80 4.66 1.14 -17.02
CA GLU A 80 3.23 1.46 -17.22
C GLU A 80 2.32 0.26 -16.92
N ARG A 81 2.66 -0.92 -17.45
CA ARG A 81 1.90 -2.15 -17.21
C ARG A 81 2.00 -2.60 -15.75
N ARG A 82 3.17 -2.40 -15.14
CA ARG A 82 3.37 -2.67 -13.71
C ARG A 82 2.43 -1.83 -12.85
N SER A 83 2.36 -0.53 -13.10
CA SER A 83 1.50 0.39 -12.35
C SER A 83 0.03 0.00 -12.46
N ALA A 84 -0.44 -0.35 -13.66
CA ALA A 84 -1.80 -0.81 -13.90
C ALA A 84 -2.10 -2.14 -13.16
N LEU A 85 -1.21 -3.11 -13.26
CA LEU A 85 -1.32 -4.39 -12.56
C LEU A 85 -1.39 -4.21 -11.04
N LEU A 86 -0.50 -3.40 -10.49
CA LEU A 86 -0.42 -3.18 -9.04
C LEU A 86 -1.64 -2.41 -8.52
N ALA A 87 -2.16 -1.43 -9.28
CA ALA A 87 -3.40 -0.74 -8.96
C ALA A 87 -4.61 -1.68 -8.99
N HIS A 88 -4.66 -2.60 -9.95
CA HIS A 88 -5.69 -3.65 -10.03
C HIS A 88 -5.62 -4.58 -8.82
N PHE A 89 -4.43 -5.06 -8.47
CA PHE A 89 -4.19 -5.91 -7.30
C PHE A 89 -4.49 -5.20 -5.98
N ALA A 90 -4.13 -3.94 -5.82
CA ALA A 90 -4.42 -3.17 -4.62
C ALA A 90 -5.93 -3.08 -4.34
N ARG A 91 -6.75 -2.96 -5.38
CA ARG A 91 -8.23 -2.98 -5.23
C ARG A 91 -8.75 -4.34 -4.77
N LEU A 92 -8.17 -5.43 -5.27
CA LEU A 92 -8.58 -6.79 -4.92
C LEU A 92 -8.09 -7.21 -3.52
N THR A 93 -6.92 -6.76 -3.13
CA THR A 93 -6.21 -7.25 -1.93
C THR A 93 -6.16 -6.25 -0.79
N GLY A 94 -6.44 -4.96 -1.04
CA GLY A 94 -6.31 -3.89 -0.04
C GLY A 94 -7.04 -4.19 1.26
N ARG A 95 -8.22 -4.78 1.19
CA ARG A 95 -9.00 -5.20 2.36
C ARG A 95 -8.32 -6.32 3.16
N TYR A 96 -7.50 -7.15 2.52
CA TYR A 96 -6.88 -8.32 3.14
C TYR A 96 -5.44 -8.09 3.58
N VAL A 97 -4.74 -7.17 2.94
CA VAL A 97 -3.32 -6.87 3.22
C VAL A 97 -3.15 -5.96 4.41
N THR A 98 -4.13 -5.08 4.66
CA THR A 98 -4.11 -4.11 5.76
C THR A 98 -4.90 -4.59 6.98
N ALA A 99 -4.92 -5.91 7.22
CA ALA A 99 -5.63 -6.49 8.35
C ALA A 99 -5.11 -5.93 9.68
N MET A 100 -6.04 -5.56 10.55
CA MET A 100 -5.75 -5.11 11.90
C MET A 100 -5.46 -6.31 12.81
N ALA A 101 -4.48 -6.19 13.72
CA ALA A 101 -4.24 -7.19 14.75
C ALA A 101 -5.51 -7.38 15.62
N LEU A 102 -5.85 -8.64 15.94
CA LEU A 102 -7.07 -8.98 16.68
C LEU A 102 -7.22 -8.21 18.01
N THR A 103 -6.12 -8.01 18.73
CA THR A 103 -6.10 -7.21 19.98
C THR A 103 -6.56 -5.77 19.72
N ASN A 104 -6.11 -5.15 18.62
CA ASN A 104 -6.48 -3.79 18.28
C ASN A 104 -7.93 -3.73 17.79
N ALA A 105 -8.38 -4.73 17.05
CA ALA A 105 -9.78 -4.84 16.60
C ALA A 105 -10.75 -4.92 17.79
N ARG A 106 -10.42 -5.72 18.82
CA ARG A 106 -11.20 -5.80 20.06
C ARG A 106 -11.27 -4.47 20.80
N ARG A 107 -10.15 -3.76 20.93
CA ARG A 107 -10.10 -2.43 21.55
C ARG A 107 -10.96 -1.43 20.78
N LEU A 108 -10.82 -1.41 19.45
CA LEU A 108 -11.62 -0.56 18.58
C LEU A 108 -13.12 -0.84 18.76
N LEU A 109 -13.53 -2.11 18.77
CA LEU A 109 -14.92 -2.51 18.99
C LEU A 109 -15.43 -2.06 20.38
N ALA A 110 -14.63 -2.18 21.42
CA ALA A 110 -15.00 -1.70 22.74
C ALA A 110 -15.25 -0.19 22.76
N HIS A 111 -14.37 0.61 22.17
CA HIS A 111 -14.55 2.07 22.09
C HIS A 111 -15.79 2.46 21.27
N LEU A 112 -16.06 1.77 20.18
CA LEU A 112 -17.27 1.99 19.38
C LEU A 112 -18.55 1.66 20.19
N ARG A 113 -18.56 0.55 20.93
CA ARG A 113 -19.71 0.14 21.74
C ARG A 113 -19.97 1.06 22.93
N CYS A 114 -18.90 1.62 23.52
CA CYS A 114 -19.03 2.59 24.61
C CYS A 114 -19.35 4.01 24.13
N GLY A 115 -19.46 4.25 22.84
CA GLY A 115 -19.72 5.58 22.26
C GLY A 115 -18.54 6.56 22.36
N ILE A 116 -17.36 6.11 22.84
CA ILE A 116 -16.13 6.94 22.89
C ILE A 116 -15.62 7.25 21.48
N LEU A 117 -15.83 6.32 20.55
CA LEU A 117 -15.45 6.46 19.14
C LEU A 117 -16.70 6.41 18.25
N ARG A 118 -16.77 7.32 17.29
CA ARG A 118 -17.78 7.31 16.22
C ARG A 118 -17.08 7.06 14.88
N LEU A 119 -17.72 6.32 14.00
CA LEU A 119 -17.31 6.14 12.60
C LEU A 119 -18.33 6.86 11.72
N PRO A 120 -18.03 8.08 11.24
CA PRO A 120 -18.90 8.75 10.28
C PRO A 120 -18.93 7.95 8.97
N GLY A 121 -20.10 7.99 8.29
CA GLY A 121 -20.29 7.25 7.02
C GLY A 121 -19.55 7.84 5.82
N HIS A 122 -18.93 9.01 5.98
CA HIS A 122 -18.26 9.75 4.91
C HIS A 122 -16.98 10.43 5.42
N TYR A 123 -16.14 10.80 4.46
CA TYR A 123 -14.96 11.61 4.75
C TYR A 123 -15.38 13.09 4.94
N PRO A 124 -14.60 13.87 5.70
CA PRO A 124 -14.77 15.31 5.74
C PRO A 124 -14.75 15.94 4.35
N ALA A 125 -15.64 16.85 4.07
CA ALA A 125 -15.62 17.66 2.86
C ALA A 125 -14.52 18.72 2.90
N ALA A 126 -14.29 19.32 4.08
CA ALA A 126 -13.22 20.25 4.32
C ALA A 126 -12.80 20.26 5.79
N THR A 127 -11.57 20.70 6.05
CA THR A 127 -11.05 20.95 7.41
C THR A 127 -10.33 22.30 7.42
N ALA A 128 -10.57 23.09 8.45
CA ALA A 128 -9.89 24.37 8.66
C ALA A 128 -9.56 24.56 10.14
N TYR A 129 -8.42 25.20 10.42
CA TYR A 129 -8.08 25.59 11.79
C TYR A 129 -8.51 27.06 11.98
N THR A 130 -9.38 27.32 12.95
CA THR A 130 -9.91 28.65 13.24
C THR A 130 -10.18 28.77 14.73
N ASP A 131 -9.92 29.93 15.31
CA ASP A 131 -10.21 30.27 16.70
C ASP A 131 -9.69 29.26 17.74
N GLY A 132 -8.52 28.65 17.47
CA GLY A 132 -7.90 27.69 18.39
C GLY A 132 -8.42 26.26 18.31
N ALA A 133 -9.31 25.95 17.37
CA ALA A 133 -9.87 24.62 17.17
C ALA A 133 -9.97 24.24 15.68
N TRP A 134 -10.21 22.98 15.38
CA TRP A 134 -10.42 22.48 14.04
C TRP A 134 -11.91 22.43 13.70
N LEU A 135 -12.32 23.16 12.69
CA LEU A 135 -13.63 23.06 12.08
C LEU A 135 -13.59 21.97 11.00
N VAL A 136 -14.40 20.92 11.18
CA VAL A 136 -14.58 19.84 10.22
C VAL A 136 -15.97 20.00 9.59
N GLN A 137 -16.01 20.17 8.28
CA GLN A 137 -17.25 20.22 7.49
C GLN A 137 -17.53 18.85 6.88
N TRP A 138 -18.77 18.40 7.02
CA TRP A 138 -19.25 17.15 6.46
C TRP A 138 -19.97 17.36 5.12
N PRO A 139 -20.12 16.32 4.27
CA PRO A 139 -20.79 16.46 2.97
C PRO A 139 -22.25 16.88 3.04
N ASP A 140 -22.94 16.67 4.16
CA ASP A 140 -24.31 17.11 4.43
C ASP A 140 -24.42 18.58 4.87
N ALA A 141 -23.34 19.34 4.73
CA ALA A 141 -23.18 20.72 5.16
C ALA A 141 -23.21 20.93 6.69
N SER A 142 -23.26 19.87 7.50
CA SER A 142 -23.04 19.99 8.94
C SER A 142 -21.56 20.26 9.25
N ALA A 143 -21.30 20.86 10.42
CA ALA A 143 -19.94 21.15 10.86
C ALA A 143 -19.77 20.82 12.34
N GLU A 144 -18.60 20.31 12.69
CA GLU A 144 -18.22 20.00 14.08
C GLU A 144 -16.86 20.61 14.41
N MET A 145 -16.68 21.05 15.67
CA MET A 145 -15.41 21.55 16.18
C MET A 145 -14.66 20.43 16.91
N PHE A 146 -13.36 20.37 16.68
CA PHE A 146 -12.45 19.40 17.32
C PHE A 146 -11.21 20.10 17.87
N ASP A 147 -10.74 19.67 19.04
CA ASP A 147 -9.49 20.17 19.62
C ASP A 147 -8.28 19.73 18.78
N HIS A 148 -8.35 18.50 18.25
CA HIS A 148 -7.28 17.90 17.47
C HIS A 148 -7.80 17.18 16.23
N VAL A 149 -7.09 17.29 15.12
CA VAL A 149 -7.30 16.50 13.90
C VAL A 149 -6.00 15.79 13.54
N VAL A 150 -6.08 14.47 13.37
CA VAL A 150 -4.95 13.66 12.92
C VAL A 150 -5.23 13.14 11.52
N ASN A 151 -4.46 13.57 10.54
CA ASN A 151 -4.54 13.01 9.20
C ASN A 151 -3.77 11.68 9.16
N ALA A 152 -4.52 10.57 9.23
CA ALA A 152 -4.00 9.20 9.13
C ALA A 152 -4.38 8.52 7.81
N THR A 153 -4.79 9.27 6.78
CA THR A 153 -5.20 8.73 5.47
C THR A 153 -4.02 8.22 4.63
N GLY A 154 -2.84 8.21 5.19
CA GLY A 154 -1.58 7.94 4.52
C GLY A 154 -0.91 9.22 4.06
N PHE A 155 0.26 9.08 3.52
CA PHE A 155 0.98 10.18 2.90
C PHE A 155 1.12 9.93 1.40
N HIS A 156 1.19 10.99 0.66
CA HIS A 156 1.65 10.88 -0.72
C HIS A 156 3.02 10.18 -0.68
N PRO A 157 3.22 9.13 -1.49
CA PRO A 157 4.51 8.48 -1.53
C PRO A 157 5.59 9.54 -1.72
N PRO A 158 6.65 9.55 -0.88
CA PRO A 158 7.71 10.52 -1.02
C PRO A 158 8.28 10.41 -2.42
N ARG A 159 8.30 11.49 -3.15
CA ARG A 159 8.98 11.57 -4.44
C ARG A 159 10.38 12.12 -4.21
N LEU A 160 11.34 11.53 -4.88
CA LEU A 160 12.67 12.09 -4.96
C LEU A 160 12.70 13.17 -6.04
N PHE A 161 13.34 14.26 -5.71
CA PHE A 161 13.57 15.36 -6.65
C PHE A 161 15.07 15.60 -6.76
N TRP A 162 15.55 15.71 -7.99
CA TRP A 162 16.89 16.17 -8.28
C TRP A 162 16.87 17.67 -8.53
N ASP A 163 17.53 18.42 -7.68
CA ASP A 163 17.75 19.86 -7.89
C ASP A 163 19.05 20.05 -8.67
N ARG A 164 18.92 20.41 -9.95
CA ARG A 164 20.07 20.64 -10.84
C ARG A 164 20.96 21.79 -10.41
N SER A 165 20.39 22.82 -9.79
CA SER A 165 21.13 24.02 -9.39
C SER A 165 22.05 23.77 -8.20
N ARG A 166 21.69 22.83 -7.34
CA ARG A 166 22.42 22.46 -6.12
C ARG A 166 23.12 21.12 -6.18
N ALA A 167 22.91 20.37 -7.26
CA ALA A 167 23.34 18.98 -7.39
C ALA A 167 22.93 18.12 -6.16
N ALA A 168 21.69 18.30 -5.70
CA ALA A 168 21.20 17.70 -4.47
C ALA A 168 19.91 16.90 -4.69
N LEU A 169 19.76 15.81 -3.93
CA LEU A 169 18.53 15.01 -3.85
C LEU A 169 17.68 15.48 -2.68
N HIS A 170 16.38 15.64 -2.93
CA HIS A 170 15.39 16.02 -1.94
C HIS A 170 14.25 14.99 -1.91
N LEU A 171 13.74 14.68 -0.71
CA LEU A 171 12.57 13.81 -0.52
C LEU A 171 11.25 14.55 -0.75
N GLU A 172 11.28 15.86 -0.69
CA GLU A 172 10.13 16.72 -0.96
C GLU A 172 10.48 17.68 -2.10
N ARG A 173 9.48 18.15 -2.79
CA ARG A 173 9.68 19.13 -3.87
C ARG A 173 10.26 20.43 -3.29
N PRO A 174 11.52 20.76 -3.60
CA PRO A 174 12.09 22.03 -3.16
C PRO A 174 11.35 23.18 -3.85
N ALA A 175 11.37 24.35 -3.23
CA ALA A 175 10.76 25.57 -3.76
C ALA A 175 11.42 26.06 -5.07
N THR A 176 12.50 25.43 -5.50
CA THR A 176 13.24 25.80 -6.71
C THR A 176 12.57 25.24 -7.96
N THR A 177 12.50 26.05 -9.01
CA THR A 177 11.92 25.68 -10.31
C THR A 177 12.74 24.65 -11.09
N THR A 178 13.96 24.36 -10.66
CA THR A 178 14.93 23.45 -11.32
C THR A 178 14.84 22.01 -10.85
N ALA A 179 13.98 21.72 -9.87
CA ALA A 179 13.82 20.37 -9.34
C ALA A 179 12.98 19.49 -10.26
N VAL A 180 13.55 18.36 -10.66
CA VAL A 180 12.90 17.33 -11.49
C VAL A 180 12.58 16.11 -10.64
N ALA A 181 11.34 15.61 -10.72
CA ALA A 181 10.96 14.38 -10.06
C ALA A 181 11.73 13.20 -10.64
N LEU A 182 12.27 12.35 -9.77
CA LEU A 182 12.95 11.10 -10.17
C LEU A 182 11.92 9.97 -10.14
N ASP A 183 11.48 9.55 -11.32
CA ASP A 183 10.53 8.46 -11.49
C ASP A 183 11.22 7.13 -11.88
N HIS A 184 12.55 7.13 -11.95
CA HIS A 184 13.34 5.97 -12.38
C HIS A 184 14.22 5.43 -11.26
N LEU A 185 13.89 4.22 -10.84
CA LEU A 185 14.69 3.41 -9.94
C LEU A 185 15.13 2.14 -10.68
N GLU A 186 16.42 1.87 -10.68
CA GLU A 186 16.99 0.67 -11.31
C GLU A 186 16.56 -0.63 -10.60
N ALA A 187 16.79 -1.75 -11.26
CA ALA A 187 16.48 -3.06 -10.67
C ALA A 187 17.25 -3.35 -9.38
N ASP A 188 18.44 -2.79 -9.27
CA ASP A 188 19.32 -2.89 -8.10
C ASP A 188 19.10 -1.77 -7.08
N LEU A 189 18.01 -1.03 -7.20
CA LEU A 189 17.56 0.06 -6.33
C LEU A 189 18.42 1.32 -6.41
N ARG A 190 19.27 1.45 -7.42
CA ARG A 190 20.02 2.69 -7.67
C ARG A 190 19.15 3.76 -8.32
N VAL A 191 19.44 5.00 -7.95
CA VAL A 191 18.82 6.17 -8.55
C VAL A 191 19.45 6.44 -9.91
N ARG A 192 18.61 6.78 -10.89
CA ARG A 192 19.05 7.33 -12.18
C ARG A 192 18.49 8.75 -12.33
N VAL A 193 19.37 9.72 -12.38
CA VAL A 193 18.99 11.14 -12.48
C VAL A 193 18.46 11.50 -13.87
N HIS A 194 18.99 10.86 -14.91
CA HIS A 194 18.56 11.01 -16.30
C HIS A 194 18.46 9.65 -16.98
N ALA A 195 17.47 9.47 -17.86
CA ALA A 195 17.24 8.19 -18.55
C ALA A 195 18.48 7.67 -19.29
N THR A 196 19.34 8.56 -19.79
CA THR A 196 20.58 8.24 -20.53
C THR A 196 21.84 8.22 -19.68
N ALA A 197 21.77 8.66 -18.39
CA ALA A 197 22.91 8.67 -17.50
C ALA A 197 23.16 7.28 -16.89
N ALA A 198 24.40 7.02 -16.49
CA ALA A 198 24.69 5.87 -15.63
C ALA A 198 23.94 6.00 -14.28
N PRO A 199 23.55 4.88 -13.65
CA PRO A 199 22.97 4.91 -12.31
C PRO A 199 23.97 5.49 -11.30
N GLU A 200 23.46 6.34 -10.41
CA GLU A 200 24.25 6.93 -9.33
C GLU A 200 24.60 5.90 -8.26
N ARG A 201 25.63 6.17 -7.47
CA ARG A 201 25.99 5.34 -6.30
C ARG A 201 25.11 5.68 -5.09
N ILE A 202 23.81 5.83 -5.32
CA ILE A 202 22.78 6.16 -4.34
C ILE A 202 21.70 5.11 -4.45
N TRP A 203 21.41 4.41 -3.34
CA TRP A 203 20.37 3.39 -3.25
C TRP A 203 19.20 3.90 -2.42
N ILE A 204 18.02 3.50 -2.81
CA ILE A 204 16.79 3.81 -2.07
C ILE A 204 16.19 2.50 -1.58
N VAL A 205 15.81 2.49 -0.31
CA VAL A 205 15.13 1.36 0.34
C VAL A 205 13.85 1.84 1.03
N GLY A 206 12.92 0.91 1.29
CA GLY A 206 11.67 1.21 1.98
C GLY A 206 10.69 2.01 1.13
N VAL A 207 10.00 2.95 1.75
CA VAL A 207 8.89 3.71 1.12
C VAL A 207 9.30 4.41 -0.17
N GLY A 208 10.54 4.88 -0.26
CA GLY A 208 11.06 5.54 -1.47
C GLY A 208 11.10 4.63 -2.72
N THR A 209 10.99 3.32 -2.56
CA THR A 209 10.97 2.37 -3.67
C THR A 209 9.59 2.12 -4.27
N HIS A 210 8.54 2.80 -3.78
CA HIS A 210 7.15 2.61 -4.23
C HIS A 210 6.95 2.82 -5.74
N VAL A 211 7.78 3.62 -6.38
CA VAL A 211 7.79 3.83 -7.85
C VAL A 211 8.07 2.54 -8.61
N ARG A 212 8.67 1.55 -7.95
CA ARG A 212 9.03 0.26 -8.54
C ARG A 212 8.41 -0.93 -7.81
N ILE A 213 8.29 -0.87 -6.49
CA ILE A 213 7.93 -1.98 -5.61
C ILE A 213 6.66 -1.63 -4.85
N SER A 214 5.59 -2.41 -5.04
CA SER A 214 4.39 -2.29 -4.20
C SER A 214 4.67 -2.80 -2.81
N PHE A 215 3.95 -2.21 -1.84
CA PHE A 215 4.12 -2.55 -0.42
C PHE A 215 5.56 -2.38 0.06
N ALA A 216 6.27 -1.40 -0.50
CA ALA A 216 7.68 -1.12 -0.21
C ALA A 216 7.97 -0.88 1.27
N SER A 217 6.97 -0.41 2.04
CA SER A 217 7.07 -0.16 3.48
C SER A 217 6.91 -1.41 4.36
N HIS A 218 6.53 -2.56 3.80
CA HIS A 218 6.44 -3.79 4.59
C HIS A 218 7.84 -4.23 5.02
N LEU A 219 7.99 -4.58 6.31
CA LEU A 219 9.29 -4.87 6.92
C LEU A 219 10.09 -5.93 6.15
N HIS A 220 9.45 -7.02 5.72
CA HIS A 220 10.12 -8.07 4.96
C HIS A 220 10.67 -7.57 3.61
N ASN A 221 9.95 -6.66 2.94
CA ASN A 221 10.41 -6.05 1.69
C ASN A 221 11.61 -5.11 1.94
N VAL A 222 11.57 -4.34 3.03
CA VAL A 222 12.69 -3.47 3.41
C VAL A 222 13.95 -4.29 3.71
N VAL A 223 13.79 -5.41 4.43
CA VAL A 223 14.89 -6.35 4.72
C VAL A 223 15.45 -6.96 3.42
N ALA A 224 14.59 -7.42 2.52
CA ALA A 224 15.01 -7.97 1.23
C ALA A 224 15.77 -6.93 0.38
N GLN A 225 15.30 -5.69 0.36
CA GLN A 225 15.97 -4.57 -0.31
C GLN A 225 17.33 -4.27 0.30
N ALA A 226 17.44 -4.24 1.63
CA ALA A 226 18.71 -4.04 2.32
C ALA A 226 19.72 -5.14 1.98
N HIS A 227 19.30 -6.40 1.95
CA HIS A 227 20.14 -7.52 1.50
C HIS A 227 20.58 -7.37 0.05
N GLN A 228 19.70 -6.93 -0.84
CA GLN A 228 20.02 -6.68 -2.25
C GLN A 228 21.11 -5.62 -2.38
N VAL A 229 20.97 -4.49 -1.68
CA VAL A 229 21.96 -3.39 -1.68
C VAL A 229 23.29 -3.86 -1.12
N THR A 230 23.29 -4.55 0.04
CA THR A 230 24.52 -5.08 0.66
C THR A 230 25.23 -6.05 -0.26
N SER A 231 24.50 -6.97 -0.89
CA SER A 231 25.07 -7.93 -1.85
C SER A 231 25.68 -7.24 -3.08
N HIS A 232 25.08 -6.14 -3.53
CA HIS A 232 25.63 -5.34 -4.63
C HIS A 232 26.94 -4.65 -4.22
N LEU A 233 26.95 -4.01 -3.04
CA LEU A 233 28.13 -3.32 -2.53
C LEU A 233 29.31 -4.26 -2.34
N LEU A 234 29.09 -5.45 -1.77
CA LEU A 234 30.13 -6.45 -1.56
C LEU A 234 30.75 -6.95 -2.88
N ARG A 235 29.91 -7.17 -3.92
CA ARG A 235 30.41 -7.56 -5.25
C ARG A 235 31.17 -6.46 -5.98
N SER A 236 30.83 -5.20 -5.71
CA SER A 236 31.48 -4.05 -6.35
C SER A 236 32.81 -3.67 -5.68
N SER A 237 33.11 -4.25 -4.51
CA SER A 237 34.32 -4.00 -3.72
C SER A 237 35.39 -5.11 -3.90
N ALA A 238 35.04 -6.19 -4.60
CA ALA A 238 35.92 -7.30 -4.97
C ALA A 238 36.45 -7.13 -6.42
#